data_9a488df2183a8a3b323d249f42e8dace
#
_entry.id   9a488df2183a8a3b323d249f42e8dace
#
_cell.length_a   1.000
_cell.length_b   1.000
_cell.length_c   1.000
_cell.angle_alpha   90.00
_cell.angle_beta   90.00
_cell.angle_gamma   90.00
#
_symmetry.space_group_name_H-M   'P 1'
#
loop_
_entity.id
_entity.type
_entity.pdbx_description
1 polymer ?
#
loop_
_entity_poly.entity_id
_entity_poly.type
_entity_poly.pdbx_seq_one_letter_code
_entity_poly.pdbx_strand_id
1 'polypeptide(L)'
;STLFPYTTLFRSAANKILKILEEPWEKTLFVLVSERPDLLLPTILSRTQEVVVPRLTDEEVRAELERRGERDPEKIRTFTRLAAGDLIELEHLLRGEGDELRKDDFEFFCSLMRLSYNDKHLELMAWAEEVAQLSREQQRAFLTNAVRLLRESYLLHAGLGEISCLWGEEAKF
;
A
#
# COMPACT_ATOMS: atom_id res chain seq x y z
N SER A 1 23.74 -4.71 -19.51
CA SER A 1 23.73 -5.02 -18.06
C SER A 1 24.06 -3.76 -17.28
N THR A 2 23.11 -2.84 -17.18
CA THR A 2 23.22 -1.61 -16.38
C THR A 2 22.78 -1.95 -14.96
N LEU A 3 23.75 -2.33 -14.15
CA LEU A 3 23.59 -2.48 -12.71
C LEU A 3 23.41 -1.10 -12.09
N PHE A 4 22.31 -0.92 -11.40
CA PHE A 4 21.84 0.31 -10.78
C PHE A 4 22.90 0.97 -9.87
N PRO A 5 23.15 2.28 -10.01
CA PRO A 5 24.12 3.02 -9.19
C PRO A 5 23.76 3.12 -7.69
N TYR A 6 22.54 2.72 -7.32
CA TYR A 6 22.02 2.78 -5.94
C TYR A 6 22.72 1.83 -4.97
N THR A 7 23.22 0.69 -5.44
CA THR A 7 23.90 -0.28 -4.57
C THR A 7 25.23 0.23 -4.00
N THR A 8 25.94 1.08 -4.73
CA THR A 8 27.23 1.63 -4.30
C THR A 8 27.08 2.74 -3.27
N LEU A 9 26.05 3.62 -3.43
CA LEU A 9 25.72 4.66 -2.47
C LEU A 9 25.22 4.09 -1.15
N PHE A 10 24.39 3.05 -1.20
CA PHE A 10 23.92 2.34 0.00
C PHE A 10 25.06 1.65 0.76
N ARG A 11 26.03 1.03 0.07
CA ARG A 11 27.20 0.43 0.73
C ARG A 11 28.07 1.46 1.45
N SER A 12 28.30 2.63 0.85
CA SER A 12 29.06 3.70 1.47
C SER A 12 28.35 4.28 2.70
N ALA A 13 27.03 4.50 2.62
CA ALA A 13 26.23 4.97 3.73
C ALA A 13 26.13 3.90 4.84
N ALA A 14 25.91 2.65 4.49
CA ALA A 14 25.86 1.54 5.43
C ALA A 14 27.17 1.37 6.21
N ASN A 15 28.33 1.50 5.54
CA ASN A 15 29.63 1.42 6.20
C ASN A 15 29.86 2.57 7.22
N LYS A 16 29.30 3.77 6.96
CA LYS A 16 29.35 4.86 7.94
C LYS A 16 28.48 4.58 9.16
N ILE A 17 27.31 3.97 8.96
CA ILE A 17 26.41 3.58 10.04
C ILE A 17 27.04 2.47 10.90
N LEU A 18 27.74 1.50 10.31
CA LEU A 18 28.38 0.42 11.03
C LEU A 18 29.36 0.94 12.11
N LYS A 19 30.17 1.96 11.77
CA LYS A 19 31.09 2.54 12.73
C LYS A 19 30.39 3.17 13.94
N ILE A 20 29.24 3.82 13.70
CA ILE A 20 28.45 4.43 14.77
C ILE A 20 27.72 3.37 15.62
N LEU A 21 27.34 2.26 15.00
CA LEU A 21 26.70 1.14 15.70
C LEU A 21 27.72 0.33 16.54
N GLU A 22 29.00 0.26 16.11
CA GLU A 22 30.07 -0.41 16.85
C GLU A 22 30.52 0.40 18.07
N GLU A 23 30.59 1.72 17.93
CA GLU A 23 31.05 2.62 18.98
C GLU A 23 30.01 3.73 19.23
N PRO A 24 28.82 3.39 19.80
CA PRO A 24 27.82 4.37 20.08
C PRO A 24 28.27 5.33 21.18
N TRP A 25 27.85 6.59 21.08
CA TRP A 25 28.04 7.53 22.17
C TRP A 25 27.25 7.09 23.41
N GLU A 26 27.76 7.42 24.57
CA GLU A 26 27.08 7.12 25.84
C GLU A 26 25.63 7.60 25.81
N LYS A 27 24.72 6.79 26.33
CA LYS A 27 23.27 7.04 26.42
C LYS A 27 22.58 7.27 25.08
N THR A 28 23.09 6.69 24.00
CA THR A 28 22.49 6.76 22.67
C THR A 28 21.81 5.42 22.32
N LEU A 29 20.54 5.49 21.89
CA LEU A 29 19.81 4.36 21.34
C LEU A 29 19.58 4.61 19.85
N PHE A 30 19.96 3.64 19.01
CA PHE A 30 19.65 3.64 17.58
C PHE A 30 18.46 2.74 17.34
N VAL A 31 17.42 3.27 16.68
CA VAL A 31 16.25 2.52 16.21
C VAL A 31 16.27 2.54 14.69
N LEU A 32 16.45 1.37 14.09
CA LEU A 32 16.41 1.17 12.65
C LEU A 32 15.07 0.56 12.29
N VAL A 33 14.31 1.23 11.43
CA VAL A 33 12.99 0.77 10.97
C VAL A 33 13.12 0.31 9.52
N SER A 34 12.66 -0.90 9.23
CA SER A 34 12.68 -1.46 7.86
C SER A 34 11.51 -2.40 7.66
N GLU A 35 10.87 -2.30 6.51
CA GLU A 35 9.87 -3.27 6.05
C GLU A 35 10.50 -4.53 5.43
N ARG A 36 11.79 -4.46 5.08
CA ARG A 36 12.52 -5.50 4.38
C ARG A 36 13.84 -5.80 5.10
N PRO A 37 13.80 -6.47 6.25
CA PRO A 37 15.02 -6.84 6.99
C PRO A 37 15.93 -7.75 6.17
N ASP A 38 15.38 -8.56 5.26
CA ASP A 38 16.10 -9.42 4.31
C ASP A 38 17.05 -8.66 3.37
N LEU A 39 16.83 -7.37 3.15
CA LEU A 39 17.69 -6.51 2.33
C LEU A 39 18.77 -5.79 3.13
N LEU A 40 18.74 -5.87 4.46
CA LEU A 40 19.76 -5.26 5.30
C LEU A 40 21.05 -6.07 5.27
N LEU A 41 22.17 -5.37 5.44
CA LEU A 41 23.46 -6.03 5.51
C LEU A 41 23.53 -6.94 6.77
N PRO A 42 24.03 -8.18 6.65
CA PRO A 42 24.20 -9.08 7.79
C PRO A 42 25.04 -8.46 8.92
N THR A 43 25.94 -7.56 8.57
CA THR A 43 26.77 -6.80 9.52
C THR A 43 25.99 -5.81 10.37
N ILE A 44 24.86 -5.29 9.87
CA ILE A 44 23.92 -4.45 10.64
C ILE A 44 23.08 -5.35 11.56
N LEU A 45 22.51 -6.42 10.99
CA LEU A 45 21.68 -7.38 11.74
C LEU A 45 22.44 -8.00 12.93
N SER A 46 23.73 -8.31 12.77
CA SER A 46 24.56 -8.88 13.86
C SER A 46 24.84 -7.91 15.01
N ARG A 47 24.61 -6.62 14.84
CA ARG A 47 24.85 -5.56 15.84
C ARG A 47 23.57 -4.92 16.37
N THR A 48 22.43 -5.40 15.91
CA THR A 48 21.11 -4.89 16.30
C THR A 48 20.26 -6.02 16.88
N GLN A 49 19.38 -5.68 17.78
CA GLN A 49 18.35 -6.62 18.23
C GLN A 49 17.13 -6.43 17.30
N GLU A 50 16.75 -7.49 16.63
CA GLU A 50 15.53 -7.47 15.81
C GLU A 50 14.30 -7.53 16.71
N VAL A 51 13.37 -6.61 16.45
CA VAL A 51 12.03 -6.58 17.06
C VAL A 51 11.03 -6.61 15.93
N VAL A 52 10.35 -7.74 15.77
CA VAL A 52 9.30 -7.90 14.76
C VAL A 52 8.02 -7.24 15.27
N VAL A 53 7.51 -6.26 14.51
CA VAL A 53 6.21 -5.64 14.76
C VAL A 53 5.21 -6.28 13.78
N PRO A 54 4.35 -7.20 14.22
CA PRO A 54 3.36 -7.82 13.35
C PRO A 54 2.27 -6.82 12.96
N ARG A 55 1.59 -7.10 11.88
CA ARG A 55 0.35 -6.40 11.55
C ARG A 55 -0.72 -6.76 12.57
N LEU A 56 -1.67 -5.87 12.79
CA LEU A 56 -2.83 -6.14 13.64
C LEU A 56 -3.69 -7.24 13.04
N THR A 57 -4.27 -8.04 13.91
CA THR A 57 -5.32 -8.99 13.52
C THR A 57 -6.62 -8.26 13.17
N ASP A 58 -7.51 -8.92 12.44
CA ASP A 58 -8.83 -8.37 12.11
C ASP A 58 -9.64 -8.00 13.36
N GLU A 59 -9.49 -8.79 14.46
CA GLU A 59 -10.15 -8.52 15.72
C GLU A 59 -9.61 -7.25 16.39
N GLU A 60 -8.31 -7.05 16.37
CA GLU A 60 -7.68 -5.83 16.91
C GLU A 60 -8.06 -4.58 16.11
N VAL A 61 -8.14 -4.69 14.77
CA VAL A 61 -8.59 -3.59 13.91
C VAL A 61 -10.06 -3.25 14.19
N ARG A 62 -10.92 -4.26 14.35
CA ARG A 62 -12.34 -4.05 14.72
C ARG A 62 -12.47 -3.36 16.07
N ALA A 63 -11.76 -3.86 17.08
CA ALA A 63 -11.76 -3.26 18.40
C ALA A 63 -11.31 -1.80 18.38
N GLU A 64 -10.31 -1.48 17.55
CA GLU A 64 -9.83 -0.10 17.38
C GLU A 64 -10.87 0.79 16.70
N LEU A 65 -11.56 0.30 15.67
CA LEU A 65 -12.66 1.01 15.02
C LEU A 65 -13.81 1.31 15.98
N GLU A 66 -14.23 0.32 16.76
CA GLU A 66 -15.26 0.48 17.79
C GLU A 66 -14.83 1.45 18.89
N ARG A 67 -13.56 1.41 19.30
CA ARG A 67 -12.99 2.35 20.29
C ARG A 67 -13.02 3.78 19.77
N ARG A 68 -12.83 3.99 18.47
CA ARG A 68 -12.91 5.30 17.80
C ARG A 68 -14.34 5.76 17.53
N GLY A 69 -15.34 4.93 17.88
CA GLY A 69 -16.75 5.28 17.81
C GLY A 69 -17.46 4.86 16.53
N GLU A 70 -16.80 4.09 15.66
CA GLU A 70 -17.48 3.50 14.51
C GLU A 70 -18.49 2.44 14.99
N ARG A 71 -19.71 2.48 14.45
CA ARG A 71 -20.82 1.62 14.86
C ARG A 71 -21.47 0.87 13.71
N ASP A 72 -21.18 1.25 12.47
CA ASP A 72 -21.71 0.61 11.27
C ASP A 72 -20.98 -0.72 11.02
N PRO A 73 -21.67 -1.88 11.11
CA PRO A 73 -21.06 -3.19 10.93
C PRO A 73 -20.44 -3.38 9.53
N GLU A 74 -21.08 -2.83 8.49
CA GLU A 74 -20.59 -2.95 7.12
C GLU A 74 -19.33 -2.12 6.93
N LYS A 75 -19.29 -0.93 7.49
CA LYS A 75 -18.13 -0.07 7.45
C LYS A 75 -16.95 -0.66 8.24
N ILE A 76 -17.22 -1.19 9.44
CA ILE A 76 -16.23 -1.89 10.25
C ILE A 76 -15.65 -3.07 9.47
N ARG A 77 -16.49 -3.92 8.87
CA ARG A 77 -16.07 -5.05 8.06
C ARG A 77 -15.19 -4.62 6.89
N THR A 78 -15.62 -3.59 6.16
CA THR A 78 -14.91 -3.07 4.98
C THR A 78 -13.56 -2.47 5.37
N PHE A 79 -13.53 -1.61 6.39
CA PHE A 79 -12.29 -0.95 6.83
C PHE A 79 -11.29 -1.94 7.44
N THR A 80 -11.76 -2.94 8.16
CA THR A 80 -10.91 -4.02 8.68
C THR A 80 -10.17 -4.73 7.53
N ARG A 81 -10.89 -5.05 6.46
CA ARG A 81 -10.30 -5.73 5.30
C ARG A 81 -9.38 -4.82 4.48
N LEU A 82 -9.79 -3.56 4.26
CA LEU A 82 -8.98 -2.59 3.52
C LEU A 82 -7.68 -2.25 4.24
N ALA A 83 -7.75 -2.05 5.55
CA ALA A 83 -6.57 -1.78 6.36
C ALA A 83 -5.60 -2.96 6.42
N ALA A 84 -6.10 -4.21 6.31
CA ALA A 84 -5.29 -5.43 6.34
C ALA A 84 -4.26 -5.44 7.49
N GLY A 85 -4.67 -4.95 8.67
CA GLY A 85 -3.82 -4.85 9.87
C GLY A 85 -2.85 -3.67 9.88
N ASP A 86 -2.94 -2.74 8.94
CA ASP A 86 -2.13 -1.52 8.89
C ASP A 86 -2.90 -0.34 9.52
N LEU A 87 -2.39 0.18 10.65
CA LEU A 87 -3.02 1.32 11.34
C LEU A 87 -2.91 2.63 10.57
N ILE A 88 -1.88 2.81 9.77
CA ILE A 88 -1.70 4.03 8.98
C ILE A 88 -2.77 4.05 7.89
N GLU A 89 -2.94 2.93 7.19
CA GLU A 89 -4.00 2.79 6.20
C GLU A 89 -5.39 2.95 6.83
N LEU A 90 -5.60 2.39 8.04
CA LEU A 90 -6.84 2.59 8.78
C LEU A 90 -7.10 4.07 9.10
N GLU A 91 -6.07 4.83 9.48
CA GLU A 91 -6.22 6.26 9.72
C GLU A 91 -6.57 7.04 8.46
N HIS A 92 -5.96 6.73 7.32
CA HIS A 92 -6.31 7.34 6.04
C HIS A 92 -7.77 7.06 5.66
N LEU A 93 -8.22 5.81 5.85
CA LEU A 93 -9.62 5.42 5.63
C LEU A 93 -10.59 6.20 6.51
N LEU A 94 -10.27 6.36 7.79
CA LEU A 94 -11.13 7.07 8.76
C LEU A 94 -11.22 8.57 8.52
N ARG A 95 -10.13 9.18 8.05
CA ARG A 95 -10.09 10.61 7.72
C ARG A 95 -10.78 10.93 6.40
N GLY A 96 -11.16 9.90 5.61
CA GLY A 96 -11.61 10.09 4.23
C GLY A 96 -10.49 10.65 3.34
N GLU A 97 -9.24 10.64 3.84
CA GLU A 97 -8.07 11.04 3.07
C GLU A 97 -7.87 10.01 1.97
N GLY A 98 -8.23 10.36 0.76
CA GLY A 98 -8.18 9.47 -0.39
C GLY A 98 -9.54 9.12 -0.98
N ASP A 99 -10.67 9.51 -0.37
CA ASP A 99 -11.97 9.26 -0.98
C ASP A 99 -12.12 10.00 -2.32
N GLU A 100 -11.61 11.23 -2.43
CA GLU A 100 -11.56 11.95 -3.70
C GLU A 100 -10.55 11.32 -4.66
N LEU A 101 -9.32 11.05 -4.20
CA LEU A 101 -8.31 10.37 -5.01
C LEU A 101 -8.75 8.96 -5.42
N ARG A 102 -9.43 8.23 -4.54
CA ARG A 102 -9.99 6.90 -4.84
C ARG A 102 -11.16 6.98 -5.83
N LYS A 103 -11.97 8.02 -5.78
CA LYS A 103 -13.03 8.26 -6.78
C LYS A 103 -12.44 8.56 -8.14
N ASP A 104 -11.46 9.45 -8.20
CA ASP A 104 -10.76 9.79 -9.43
C ASP A 104 -10.06 8.56 -10.02
N ASP A 105 -9.35 7.79 -9.19
CA ASP A 105 -8.71 6.51 -9.58
C ASP A 105 -9.74 5.49 -10.07
N PHE A 106 -10.90 5.40 -9.41
CA PHE A 106 -11.96 4.48 -9.79
C PHE A 106 -12.60 4.88 -11.13
N GLU A 107 -12.92 6.15 -11.33
CA GLU A 107 -13.44 6.66 -12.60
C GLU A 107 -12.43 6.46 -13.73
N PHE A 108 -11.16 6.68 -13.43
CA PHE A 108 -10.06 6.48 -14.36
C PHE A 108 -9.89 4.99 -14.73
N PHE A 109 -10.01 4.09 -13.76
CA PHE A 109 -10.05 2.65 -13.98
C PHE A 109 -11.28 2.24 -14.81
N CYS A 110 -12.47 2.75 -14.50
CA CYS A 110 -13.68 2.48 -15.28
C CYS A 110 -13.54 2.94 -16.73
N SER A 111 -12.88 4.08 -16.96
CA SER A 111 -12.63 4.57 -18.32
C SER A 111 -11.72 3.61 -19.09
N LEU A 112 -10.65 3.13 -18.48
CA LEU A 112 -9.76 2.10 -19.04
C LEU A 112 -10.54 0.85 -19.45
N MET A 113 -11.39 0.34 -18.54
CA MET A 113 -12.19 -0.87 -18.82
C MET A 113 -13.16 -0.66 -19.98
N ARG A 114 -13.86 0.49 -20.04
CA ARG A 114 -14.78 0.83 -21.12
C ARG A 114 -14.07 0.98 -22.47
N LEU A 115 -12.91 1.64 -22.48
CA LEU A 115 -12.12 1.81 -23.70
C LEU A 115 -11.57 0.48 -24.22
N SER A 116 -11.10 -0.38 -23.31
CA SER A 116 -10.63 -1.73 -23.65
C SER A 116 -11.75 -2.61 -24.18
N TYR A 117 -12.92 -2.59 -23.54
CA TYR A 117 -14.06 -3.41 -23.96
C TYR A 117 -14.61 -3.00 -25.34
N ASN A 118 -14.55 -1.73 -25.67
CA ASN A 118 -15.06 -1.18 -26.93
C ASN A 118 -14.00 -1.12 -28.05
N ASP A 119 -12.81 -1.73 -27.87
CA ASP A 119 -11.69 -1.74 -28.82
C ASP A 119 -11.25 -0.35 -29.31
N LYS A 120 -11.38 0.67 -28.45
CA LYS A 120 -11.06 2.06 -28.77
C LYS A 120 -9.56 2.36 -28.64
N HIS A 121 -8.77 1.78 -29.52
CA HIS A 121 -7.31 1.81 -29.43
C HIS A 121 -6.70 3.22 -29.42
N LEU A 122 -7.20 4.16 -30.21
CA LEU A 122 -6.69 5.53 -30.24
C LEU A 122 -6.96 6.27 -28.91
N GLU A 123 -8.16 6.07 -28.36
CA GLU A 123 -8.53 6.64 -27.07
C GLU A 123 -7.72 5.99 -25.92
N LEU A 124 -7.42 4.69 -26.02
CA LEU A 124 -6.51 4.01 -25.08
C LEU A 124 -5.08 4.56 -25.11
N MET A 125 -4.59 4.93 -26.28
CA MET A 125 -3.26 5.56 -26.38
C MET A 125 -3.25 6.94 -25.69
N ALA A 126 -4.29 7.76 -25.93
CA ALA A 126 -4.41 9.05 -25.25
C ALA A 126 -4.52 8.88 -23.72
N TRP A 127 -5.32 7.91 -23.27
CA TRP A 127 -5.43 7.55 -21.86
C TRP A 127 -4.07 7.13 -21.26
N ALA A 128 -3.28 6.33 -21.98
CA ALA A 128 -1.96 5.91 -21.55
C ALA A 128 -0.98 7.08 -21.45
N GLU A 129 -1.06 8.06 -22.36
CA GLU A 129 -0.28 9.30 -22.32
C GLU A 129 -0.65 10.14 -21.09
N GLU A 130 -1.93 10.20 -20.72
CA GLU A 130 -2.39 10.88 -19.52
C GLU A 130 -1.80 10.25 -18.25
N VAL A 131 -1.83 8.92 -18.13
CA VAL A 131 -1.15 8.18 -17.03
C VAL A 131 0.34 8.46 -17.01
N ALA A 132 0.98 8.56 -18.16
CA ALA A 132 2.42 8.82 -18.26
C ALA A 132 2.83 10.21 -17.73
N GLN A 133 1.89 11.17 -17.67
CA GLN A 133 2.12 12.49 -17.07
C GLN A 133 2.09 12.48 -15.53
N LEU A 134 1.50 11.44 -14.93
CA LEU A 134 1.45 11.30 -13.47
C LEU A 134 2.85 11.05 -12.90
N SER A 135 3.06 11.45 -11.64
CA SER A 135 4.28 11.09 -10.92
C SER A 135 4.38 9.56 -10.75
N ARG A 136 5.59 9.06 -10.55
CA ARG A 136 5.81 7.62 -10.31
C ARG A 136 5.03 7.08 -9.11
N GLU A 137 4.84 7.89 -8.09
CA GLU A 137 4.08 7.53 -6.90
C GLU A 137 2.60 7.42 -7.22
N GLN A 138 2.04 8.38 -7.97
CA GLN A 138 0.64 8.34 -8.43
C GLN A 138 0.39 7.17 -9.38
N GLN A 139 1.29 6.94 -10.35
CA GLN A 139 1.19 5.78 -11.24
C GLN A 139 1.18 4.46 -10.44
N ARG A 140 2.07 4.33 -9.44
CA ARG A 140 2.13 3.15 -8.59
C ARG A 140 0.85 2.97 -7.77
N ALA A 141 0.36 4.06 -7.16
CA ALA A 141 -0.88 4.04 -6.38
C ALA A 141 -2.06 3.62 -7.24
N PHE A 142 -2.24 4.24 -8.41
CA PHE A 142 -3.27 3.90 -9.39
C PHE A 142 -3.20 2.42 -9.81
N LEU A 143 -2.02 1.92 -10.21
CA LEU A 143 -1.85 0.53 -10.63
C LEU A 143 -2.13 -0.45 -9.50
N THR A 144 -1.73 -0.14 -8.28
CA THR A 144 -2.04 -0.96 -7.09
C THR A 144 -3.55 -1.04 -6.86
N ASN A 145 -4.24 0.10 -6.95
CA ASN A 145 -5.69 0.17 -6.82
C ASN A 145 -6.40 -0.56 -7.98
N ALA A 146 -5.93 -0.41 -9.21
CA ALA A 146 -6.48 -1.11 -10.38
C ALA A 146 -6.38 -2.65 -10.22
N VAL A 147 -5.24 -3.17 -9.74
CA VAL A 147 -5.08 -4.60 -9.44
C VAL A 147 -6.05 -5.05 -8.36
N ARG A 148 -6.25 -4.24 -7.31
CA ARG A 148 -7.25 -4.51 -6.27
C ARG A 148 -8.65 -4.60 -6.87
N LEU A 149 -9.07 -3.62 -7.65
CA LEU A 149 -10.39 -3.57 -8.28
C LEU A 149 -10.64 -4.78 -9.19
N LEU A 150 -9.65 -5.16 -10.01
CA LEU A 150 -9.74 -6.36 -10.86
C LEU A 150 -9.89 -7.63 -10.03
N ARG A 151 -9.11 -7.77 -8.96
CA ARG A 151 -9.21 -8.93 -8.05
C ARG A 151 -10.59 -9.00 -7.40
N GLU A 152 -11.07 -7.89 -6.85
CA GLU A 152 -12.35 -7.83 -6.18
C GLU A 152 -13.53 -8.10 -7.14
N SER A 153 -13.47 -7.53 -8.36
CA SER A 153 -14.45 -7.81 -9.42
C SER A 153 -14.46 -9.29 -9.82
N TYR A 154 -13.27 -9.90 -9.90
CA TYR A 154 -13.16 -11.34 -10.17
C TYR A 154 -13.78 -12.18 -9.05
N LEU A 155 -13.58 -11.82 -7.78
CA LEU A 155 -14.18 -12.52 -6.65
C LEU A 155 -15.71 -12.45 -6.68
N LEU A 156 -16.29 -11.28 -7.02
CA LEU A 156 -17.73 -11.15 -7.21
C LEU A 156 -18.24 -12.04 -8.33
N HIS A 157 -17.55 -12.06 -9.47
CA HIS A 157 -17.93 -12.87 -10.62
C HIS A 157 -17.83 -14.39 -10.35
N ALA A 158 -16.87 -14.79 -9.50
CA ALA A 158 -16.70 -16.15 -9.04
C ALA A 158 -17.73 -16.59 -7.97
N GLY A 159 -18.67 -15.73 -7.57
CA GLY A 159 -19.65 -16.00 -6.52
C GLY A 159 -19.10 -15.90 -5.10
N LEU A 160 -17.92 -15.33 -4.93
CA LEU A 160 -17.22 -15.18 -3.65
C LEU A 160 -17.41 -13.76 -3.07
N GLY A 161 -18.59 -13.17 -3.26
CA GLY A 161 -18.88 -11.80 -2.81
C GLY A 161 -18.73 -11.58 -1.30
N GLU A 162 -18.86 -12.64 -0.50
CA GLU A 162 -18.67 -12.54 0.96
C GLU A 162 -17.25 -12.12 1.36
N ILE A 163 -16.25 -12.41 0.52
CA ILE A 163 -14.85 -12.03 0.74
C ILE A 163 -14.42 -10.82 -0.07
N SER A 164 -15.30 -10.26 -0.89
CA SER A 164 -15.04 -9.03 -1.63
C SER A 164 -15.05 -7.82 -0.69
N CYS A 165 -14.19 -6.85 -1.00
CA CYS A 165 -14.03 -5.59 -0.27
C CYS A 165 -14.51 -4.38 -1.08
N LEU A 166 -15.31 -4.59 -2.15
CA LEU A 166 -15.92 -3.49 -2.89
C LEU A 166 -17.01 -2.83 -2.06
N TRP A 167 -17.05 -1.50 -2.08
CA TRP A 167 -18.06 -0.74 -1.36
C TRP A 167 -18.47 0.52 -2.14
N GLY A 168 -19.60 1.12 -1.79
CA GLY A 168 -20.10 2.33 -2.42
C GLY A 168 -20.29 2.19 -3.92
N GLU A 169 -19.69 3.07 -4.71
CA GLU A 169 -19.78 3.07 -6.17
C GLU A 169 -18.99 1.89 -6.79
N GLU A 170 -17.90 1.44 -6.14
CA GLU A 170 -17.13 0.29 -6.61
C GLU A 170 -17.97 -0.99 -6.65
N ALA A 171 -18.92 -1.15 -5.72
CA ALA A 171 -19.80 -2.33 -5.66
C ALA A 171 -20.88 -2.36 -6.78
N LYS A 172 -21.03 -1.27 -7.54
CA LYS A 172 -21.97 -1.17 -8.67
C LYS A 172 -21.31 -1.47 -10.01
N PHE A 173 -19.98 -1.58 -10.03
CA PHE A 173 -19.18 -1.90 -11.22
C PHE A 173 -19.19 -3.38 -11.50
#